data_8f731f24a4534063f81139dab98cd65b
#
_entry.id   8f731f24a4534063f81139dab98cd65b
#
_cell.length_a   1.000
_cell.length_b   1.000
_cell.length_c   1.000
_cell.angle_alpha   90.00
_cell.angle_beta   90.00
_cell.angle_gamma   90.00
#
_symmetry.space_group_name_H-M   'P 1'
#
loop_
_entity.id
_entity.type
_entity.pdbx_description
1 polymer ?
#
loop_
_entity_poly.entity_id
_entity_poly.type
_entity_poly.pdbx_seq_one_letter_code
_entity_poly.pdbx_strand_id
1 'polypeptide(L)'
;MITIYTSEEIEKIAAAGKLTADTLSMLEKAVRLGISTLELDEMAEKFIRSRGGIPSCKGYEGFPGSICASVNDTVVHGIPSARKILKKGDIISLDLVVELNGYMGDSCITVPVGHTNKKNAQLLKVTEEALFAGIKQAVPGNTVGDIGHAVESYVRPYGYDVLRDYVGHGIGIEMHEDPEIPNYGTPGHGPRLEEGMVICIEPMVTMGRADIITLRDGWGVVTADGLPAAHCEHTIAITGNGPRILTLRD
;
A
#
# COMPACT_ATOMS: atom_id res chain seq x y z
N MET A 1 14.00 -14.31 -8.64
CA MET A 1 13.22 -15.28 -9.50
C MET A 1 11.76 -15.15 -9.09
N ILE A 2 10.85 -14.99 -10.06
CA ILE A 2 9.41 -14.85 -9.77
C ILE A 2 8.86 -16.15 -9.20
N THR A 3 8.18 -16.06 -8.05
CA THR A 3 7.57 -17.21 -7.37
C THR A 3 6.17 -17.47 -7.92
N ILE A 4 5.86 -18.76 -8.16
CA ILE A 4 4.52 -19.21 -8.55
C ILE A 4 3.97 -20.05 -7.38
N TYR A 5 2.95 -19.54 -6.74
CA TYR A 5 2.32 -20.16 -5.59
C TYR A 5 1.23 -21.14 -6.01
N THR A 6 1.13 -22.26 -5.31
CA THR A 6 0.02 -23.20 -5.44
C THR A 6 -1.27 -22.60 -4.87
N SER A 7 -2.41 -23.15 -5.25
CA SER A 7 -3.70 -22.70 -4.71
C SER A 7 -3.76 -22.80 -3.17
N GLU A 8 -3.12 -23.82 -2.57
CA GLU A 8 -3.05 -23.97 -1.11
C GLU A 8 -2.23 -22.85 -0.46
N GLU A 9 -1.10 -22.47 -1.06
CA GLU A 9 -0.27 -21.37 -0.56
C GLU A 9 -0.97 -20.03 -0.71
N ILE A 10 -1.68 -19.81 -1.82
CA ILE A 10 -2.51 -18.59 -2.03
C ILE A 10 -3.58 -18.47 -0.93
N GLU A 11 -4.20 -19.58 -0.48
CA GLU A 11 -5.14 -19.52 0.65
C GLU A 11 -4.45 -19.14 1.97
N LYS A 12 -3.19 -19.54 2.18
CA LYS A 12 -2.40 -19.12 3.35
C LYS A 12 -2.05 -17.63 3.28
N ILE A 13 -1.64 -17.13 2.10
CA ILE A 13 -1.43 -15.70 1.87
C ILE A 13 -2.74 -14.93 2.06
N ALA A 14 -3.87 -15.45 1.57
CA ALA A 14 -5.18 -14.84 1.76
C ALA A 14 -5.58 -14.75 3.24
N ALA A 15 -5.20 -15.73 4.06
CA ALA A 15 -5.44 -15.66 5.51
C ALA A 15 -4.61 -14.53 6.18
N ALA A 16 -3.35 -14.34 5.79
CA ALA A 16 -2.53 -13.21 6.21
C ALA A 16 -3.14 -11.89 5.70
N GLY A 17 -3.51 -11.82 4.42
CA GLY A 17 -4.16 -10.67 3.81
C GLY A 17 -5.49 -10.28 4.47
N LYS A 18 -6.29 -11.25 4.90
CA LYS A 18 -7.51 -10.98 5.67
C LYS A 18 -7.19 -10.33 7.02
N LEU A 19 -6.17 -10.79 7.72
CA LEU A 19 -5.75 -10.17 8.98
C LEU A 19 -5.19 -8.76 8.76
N THR A 20 -4.47 -8.52 7.67
CA THR A 20 -4.04 -7.18 7.23
C THR A 20 -5.25 -6.27 7.00
N ALA A 21 -6.23 -6.71 6.21
CA ALA A 21 -7.47 -5.98 5.92
C ALA A 21 -8.29 -5.66 7.19
N ASP A 22 -8.42 -6.63 8.09
CA ASP A 22 -9.12 -6.45 9.38
C ASP A 22 -8.40 -5.44 10.27
N THR A 23 -7.06 -5.45 10.25
CA THR A 23 -6.23 -4.47 10.99
C THR A 23 -6.45 -3.07 10.44
N LEU A 24 -6.41 -2.89 9.11
CA LEU A 24 -6.70 -1.61 8.47
C LEU A 24 -8.12 -1.12 8.75
N SER A 25 -9.11 -2.00 8.71
CA SER A 25 -10.51 -1.66 9.04
C SER A 25 -10.67 -1.20 10.49
N MET A 26 -9.91 -1.79 11.42
CA MET A 26 -9.87 -1.36 12.82
C MET A 26 -9.20 0.01 12.95
N LEU A 27 -8.06 0.23 12.28
CA LEU A 27 -7.32 1.49 12.31
C LEU A 27 -8.10 2.63 11.68
N GLU A 28 -8.77 2.41 10.54
CA GLU A 28 -9.63 3.40 9.89
C GLU A 28 -10.69 3.95 10.86
N LYS A 29 -11.34 3.06 11.63
CA LYS A 29 -12.31 3.44 12.67
C LYS A 29 -11.67 4.17 13.88
N ALA A 30 -10.38 3.93 14.12
CA ALA A 30 -9.63 4.56 15.21
C ALA A 30 -9.10 5.97 14.84
N VAL A 31 -8.92 6.23 13.53
CA VAL A 31 -8.42 7.54 13.04
C VAL A 31 -9.39 8.65 13.46
N ARG A 32 -8.88 9.60 14.23
CA ARG A 32 -9.63 10.75 14.73
C ARG A 32 -8.71 11.92 15.05
N LEU A 33 -9.29 13.09 15.14
CA LEU A 33 -8.60 14.28 15.65
C LEU A 33 -7.99 14.00 17.03
N GLY A 34 -6.73 14.37 17.20
CA GLY A 34 -6.00 14.30 18.47
C GLY A 34 -5.34 12.96 18.79
N ILE A 35 -5.55 11.92 17.98
CA ILE A 35 -4.79 10.67 18.11
C ILE A 35 -3.37 10.86 17.55
N SER A 36 -2.39 10.27 18.19
CA SER A 36 -1.02 10.21 17.68
C SER A 36 -0.84 9.03 16.72
N THR A 37 0.13 9.13 15.81
CA THR A 37 0.47 8.00 14.93
C THR A 37 1.07 6.83 15.71
N LEU A 38 1.70 7.07 16.88
CA LEU A 38 2.18 6.01 17.77
C LEU A 38 1.02 5.22 18.40
N GLU A 39 -0.06 5.88 18.83
CA GLU A 39 -1.24 5.18 19.36
C GLU A 39 -1.87 4.26 18.30
N LEU A 40 -1.89 4.67 17.02
CA LEU A 40 -2.36 3.81 15.92
C LEU A 40 -1.43 2.61 15.72
N ASP A 41 -0.13 2.79 15.80
CA ASP A 41 0.89 1.72 15.73
C ASP A 41 0.72 0.69 16.84
N GLU A 42 0.59 1.15 18.10
CA GLU A 42 0.37 0.28 19.26
C GLU A 42 -0.95 -0.50 19.16
N MET A 43 -2.01 0.13 18.63
CA MET A 43 -3.29 -0.55 18.37
C MET A 43 -3.13 -1.63 17.31
N ALA A 44 -2.42 -1.35 16.21
CA ALA A 44 -2.14 -2.31 15.15
C ALA A 44 -1.36 -3.51 15.66
N GLU A 45 -0.25 -3.28 16.37
CA GLU A 45 0.57 -4.36 16.93
C GLU A 45 -0.23 -5.26 17.87
N LYS A 46 -0.98 -4.66 18.78
CA LYS A 46 -1.85 -5.41 19.71
C LYS A 46 -2.90 -6.23 18.99
N PHE A 47 -3.53 -5.67 17.97
CA PHE A 47 -4.57 -6.34 17.19
C PHE A 47 -4.01 -7.53 16.41
N ILE A 48 -2.91 -7.34 15.69
CA ILE A 48 -2.23 -8.36 14.90
C ILE A 48 -1.80 -9.52 15.81
N ARG A 49 -1.05 -9.22 16.90
CA ARG A 49 -0.54 -10.24 17.82
C ARG A 49 -1.64 -11.01 18.54
N SER A 50 -2.75 -10.35 18.86
CA SER A 50 -3.91 -11.01 19.49
C SER A 50 -4.58 -12.07 18.62
N ARG A 51 -4.29 -12.07 17.32
CA ARG A 51 -4.79 -13.00 16.31
C ARG A 51 -3.73 -13.97 15.78
N GLY A 52 -2.58 -14.03 16.47
CA GLY A 52 -1.48 -14.93 16.12
C GLY A 52 -0.61 -14.45 14.96
N GLY A 53 -0.83 -13.24 14.43
CA GLY A 53 0.00 -12.64 13.40
C GLY A 53 1.24 -11.95 13.95
N ILE A 54 2.18 -11.65 13.06
CA ILE A 54 3.40 -10.87 13.31
C ILE A 54 3.33 -9.60 12.47
N PRO A 55 3.51 -8.37 13.06
CA PRO A 55 3.63 -7.14 12.29
C PRO A 55 5.00 -7.09 11.63
N SER A 56 5.09 -7.41 10.36
CA SER A 56 6.37 -7.68 9.67
C SER A 56 7.16 -6.40 9.33
N CYS A 57 6.51 -5.23 9.30
CA CYS A 57 7.23 -3.96 9.18
C CYS A 57 8.19 -3.74 10.36
N LYS A 58 7.82 -4.21 11.58
CA LYS A 58 8.60 -3.96 12.80
C LYS A 58 9.90 -4.75 12.81
N GLY A 59 11.01 -4.04 12.71
CA GLY A 59 12.36 -4.61 12.66
C GLY A 59 12.85 -4.92 11.25
N TYR A 60 11.99 -4.82 10.23
CA TYR A 60 12.41 -4.98 8.85
C TYR A 60 13.43 -3.90 8.48
N GLU A 61 14.65 -4.31 8.13
CA GLU A 61 15.80 -3.41 7.87
C GLU A 61 16.04 -2.34 8.97
N GLY A 62 15.52 -2.58 10.18
CA GLY A 62 15.63 -1.66 11.31
C GLY A 62 14.46 -0.66 11.45
N PHE A 63 13.38 -0.79 10.65
CA PHE A 63 12.19 0.04 10.82
C PHE A 63 11.56 -0.16 12.21
N PRO A 64 11.27 0.92 12.98
CA PRO A 64 10.88 0.80 14.39
C PRO A 64 9.40 0.52 14.63
N GLY A 65 8.52 0.79 13.65
CA GLY A 65 7.06 0.69 13.79
C GLY A 65 6.49 -0.64 13.31
N SER A 66 5.30 -0.96 13.78
CA SER A 66 4.49 -2.08 13.28
C SER A 66 3.72 -1.73 12.01
N ILE A 67 3.53 -0.42 11.78
CA ILE A 67 2.91 0.15 10.57
C ILE A 67 3.73 1.34 10.09
N CYS A 68 3.61 1.68 8.80
CA CYS A 68 3.97 3.00 8.30
C CYS A 68 2.76 3.93 8.46
N ALA A 69 2.97 5.13 9.03
CA ALA A 69 1.92 6.11 9.31
C ALA A 69 2.27 7.45 8.66
N SER A 70 1.94 7.59 7.38
CA SER A 70 2.38 8.69 6.51
C SER A 70 1.31 9.77 6.41
N VAL A 71 1.62 11.00 6.87
CA VAL A 71 0.64 12.09 7.02
C VAL A 71 0.91 13.18 6.00
N ASN A 72 -0.11 13.60 5.24
CA ASN A 72 -0.12 14.69 4.27
C ASN A 72 0.93 14.55 3.16
N ASP A 73 2.05 15.28 3.27
CA ASP A 73 3.17 15.30 2.32
C ASP A 73 4.14 14.13 2.48
N THR A 74 4.02 13.36 3.57
CA THR A 74 4.72 12.08 3.71
C THR A 74 4.04 11.06 2.82
N VAL A 75 4.79 10.50 1.85
CA VAL A 75 4.26 9.57 0.85
C VAL A 75 4.24 8.16 1.41
N VAL A 76 5.41 7.69 1.90
CA VAL A 76 5.62 6.33 2.43
C VAL A 76 6.57 6.36 3.62
N HIS A 77 6.63 5.27 4.36
CA HIS A 77 7.56 4.97 5.45
C HIS A 77 7.55 5.98 6.61
N GLY A 78 6.43 6.66 6.84
CA GLY A 78 6.28 7.55 7.98
C GLY A 78 6.42 6.79 9.30
N ILE A 79 7.46 7.11 10.10
CA ILE A 79 7.68 6.47 11.41
C ILE A 79 6.60 6.92 12.38
N PRO A 80 5.87 5.98 13.04
CA PRO A 80 4.92 6.30 14.10
C PRO A 80 5.56 7.09 15.25
N SER A 81 4.90 8.15 15.71
CA SER A 81 5.44 9.04 16.73
C SER A 81 4.37 9.60 17.65
N ALA A 82 4.65 9.65 18.96
CA ALA A 82 3.80 10.33 19.95
C ALA A 82 3.69 11.85 19.70
N ARG A 83 4.64 12.42 18.94
CA ARG A 83 4.64 13.85 18.59
C ARG A 83 3.83 14.17 17.35
N LYS A 84 3.56 13.20 16.49
CA LYS A 84 2.75 13.37 15.29
C LYS A 84 1.28 13.13 15.64
N ILE A 85 0.62 14.22 16.07
CA ILE A 85 -0.80 14.24 16.44
C ILE A 85 -1.63 14.62 15.23
N LEU A 86 -2.64 13.80 14.91
CA LEU A 86 -3.53 14.04 13.77
C LEU A 86 -4.44 15.24 14.01
N LYS A 87 -4.57 16.08 12.99
CA LYS A 87 -5.38 17.31 13.00
C LYS A 87 -6.54 17.19 12.02
N LYS A 88 -7.58 17.99 12.26
CA LYS A 88 -8.72 18.07 11.35
C LYS A 88 -8.27 18.50 9.95
N GLY A 89 -8.64 17.72 8.94
CA GLY A 89 -8.30 17.98 7.54
C GLY A 89 -7.03 17.30 7.06
N ASP A 90 -6.22 16.72 7.96
CA ASP A 90 -5.12 15.82 7.55
C ASP A 90 -5.66 14.63 6.77
N ILE A 91 -4.80 14.05 5.95
CA ILE A 91 -4.95 12.71 5.39
C ILE A 91 -3.81 11.85 5.92
N ILE A 92 -4.05 10.57 6.13
CA ILE A 92 -3.04 9.64 6.62
C ILE A 92 -3.09 8.34 5.82
N SER A 93 -1.95 7.93 5.30
CA SER A 93 -1.74 6.59 4.75
C SER A 93 -1.31 5.67 5.87
N LEU A 94 -2.03 4.57 6.01
CA LEU A 94 -1.77 3.49 6.97
C LEU A 94 -1.41 2.26 6.15
N ASP A 95 -0.18 1.83 6.28
CA ASP A 95 0.42 0.79 5.47
C ASP A 95 1.05 -0.25 6.39
N LEU A 96 0.76 -1.53 6.17
CA LEU A 96 1.22 -2.60 7.04
C LEU A 96 1.24 -3.98 6.39
N VAL A 97 2.26 -4.73 6.76
CA VAL A 97 2.43 -6.14 6.39
C VAL A 97 2.16 -7.02 7.61
N VAL A 98 1.35 -8.04 7.42
CA VAL A 98 1.13 -9.08 8.44
C VAL A 98 1.66 -10.41 7.95
N GLU A 99 2.51 -11.04 8.76
CA GLU A 99 2.85 -12.45 8.62
C GLU A 99 1.88 -13.30 9.45
N LEU A 100 1.35 -14.34 8.83
CA LEU A 100 0.54 -15.35 9.51
C LEU A 100 0.95 -16.76 9.02
N ASN A 101 1.44 -17.61 9.93
CA ASN A 101 1.89 -18.97 9.63
C ASN A 101 2.94 -19.05 8.50
N GLY A 102 3.87 -18.05 8.44
CA GLY A 102 4.97 -18.01 7.47
C GLY A 102 4.59 -17.45 6.10
N TYR A 103 3.41 -16.87 5.95
CA TYR A 103 2.98 -16.17 4.73
C TYR A 103 2.57 -14.74 5.04
N MET A 104 2.78 -13.84 4.09
CA MET A 104 2.59 -12.40 4.28
C MET A 104 1.44 -11.86 3.43
N GLY A 105 0.77 -10.84 3.96
CA GLY A 105 -0.19 -10.04 3.23
C GLY A 105 0.05 -8.57 3.52
N ASP A 106 0.10 -7.75 2.49
CA ASP A 106 0.40 -6.33 2.50
C ASP A 106 -0.77 -5.50 2.00
N SER A 107 -1.03 -4.38 2.62
CA SER A 107 -2.04 -3.43 2.14
C SER A 107 -1.91 -2.06 2.78
N CYS A 108 -2.30 -1.05 2.02
CA CYS A 108 -2.32 0.33 2.45
C CYS A 108 -3.65 1.02 2.13
N ILE A 109 -4.06 1.92 3.02
CA ILE A 109 -5.19 2.82 2.80
C ILE A 109 -4.81 4.25 3.14
N THR A 110 -5.34 5.22 2.41
CA THR A 110 -5.28 6.62 2.83
C THR A 110 -6.66 7.10 3.24
N VAL A 111 -6.77 7.61 4.47
CA VAL A 111 -8.04 8.06 5.04
C VAL A 111 -7.97 9.51 5.53
N PRO A 112 -9.09 10.25 5.49
CA PRO A 112 -9.14 11.61 6.02
C PRO A 112 -9.31 11.62 7.53
N VAL A 113 -8.73 12.62 8.20
CA VAL A 113 -8.94 12.89 9.62
C VAL A 113 -10.13 13.84 9.79
N GLY A 114 -11.30 13.26 9.97
CA GLY A 114 -12.57 13.99 9.97
C GLY A 114 -12.89 14.54 8.57
N HIS A 115 -13.39 15.79 8.50
CA HIS A 115 -13.70 16.42 7.22
C HIS A 115 -12.44 17.01 6.58
N THR A 116 -12.11 16.58 5.37
CA THR A 116 -11.00 17.12 4.59
C THR A 116 -11.49 18.06 3.46
N ASN A 117 -10.56 18.79 2.84
CA ASN A 117 -10.88 19.69 1.72
C ASN A 117 -11.15 18.90 0.43
N LYS A 118 -11.78 19.56 -0.55
CA LYS A 118 -12.16 18.94 -1.84
C LYS A 118 -10.97 18.38 -2.63
N LYS A 119 -9.79 19.03 -2.54
CA LYS A 119 -8.60 18.57 -3.27
C LYS A 119 -8.06 17.27 -2.69
N ASN A 120 -7.95 17.19 -1.35
CA ASN A 120 -7.56 15.95 -0.68
C ASN A 120 -8.58 14.83 -0.93
N ALA A 121 -9.88 15.12 -0.83
CA ALA A 121 -10.92 14.13 -1.12
C ALA A 121 -10.82 13.59 -2.56
N GLN A 122 -10.50 14.47 -3.52
CA GLN A 122 -10.27 14.05 -4.91
C GLN A 122 -9.00 13.21 -5.04
N LEU A 123 -7.89 13.58 -4.37
CA LEU A 123 -6.65 12.81 -4.38
C LEU A 123 -6.89 11.38 -3.87
N LEU A 124 -7.55 11.22 -2.71
CA LEU A 124 -7.87 9.91 -2.15
C LEU A 124 -8.66 9.06 -3.13
N LYS A 125 -9.73 9.64 -3.68
CA LYS A 125 -10.58 8.95 -4.66
C LYS A 125 -9.81 8.51 -5.91
N VAL A 126 -9.00 9.42 -6.48
CA VAL A 126 -8.22 9.13 -7.70
C VAL A 126 -7.17 8.04 -7.43
N THR A 127 -6.53 8.06 -6.27
CA THR A 127 -5.53 7.04 -5.89
C THR A 127 -6.18 5.66 -5.77
N GLU A 128 -7.31 5.56 -5.10
CA GLU A 128 -8.06 4.29 -4.97
C GLU A 128 -8.56 3.79 -6.34
N GLU A 129 -9.14 4.66 -7.16
CA GLU A 129 -9.63 4.28 -8.49
C GLU A 129 -8.48 3.89 -9.44
N ALA A 130 -7.30 4.52 -9.32
CA ALA A 130 -6.10 4.15 -10.05
C ALA A 130 -5.60 2.75 -9.66
N LEU A 131 -5.63 2.40 -8.36
CA LEU A 131 -5.34 1.05 -7.87
C LEU A 131 -6.24 0.02 -8.57
N PHE A 132 -7.56 0.23 -8.58
CA PHE A 132 -8.49 -0.68 -9.24
C PHE A 132 -8.33 -0.70 -10.77
N ALA A 133 -7.86 0.39 -11.40
CA ALA A 133 -7.51 0.39 -12.81
C ALA A 133 -6.32 -0.54 -13.09
N GLY A 134 -5.28 -0.50 -12.24
CA GLY A 134 -4.15 -1.42 -12.29
C GLY A 134 -4.56 -2.88 -12.03
N ILE A 135 -5.34 -3.14 -10.98
CA ILE A 135 -5.82 -4.48 -10.62
C ILE A 135 -6.54 -5.17 -11.79
N LYS A 136 -7.33 -4.43 -12.55
CA LYS A 136 -8.03 -4.98 -13.74
C LYS A 136 -7.07 -5.51 -14.82
N GLN A 137 -5.82 -5.04 -14.84
CA GLN A 137 -4.81 -5.52 -15.76
C GLN A 137 -4.03 -6.73 -15.22
N ALA A 138 -4.18 -7.09 -13.96
CA ALA A 138 -3.51 -8.20 -13.31
C ALA A 138 -4.11 -9.55 -13.72
N VAL A 139 -4.03 -9.87 -15.01
CA VAL A 139 -4.55 -11.11 -15.61
C VAL A 139 -3.45 -11.89 -16.32
N PRO A 140 -3.55 -13.23 -16.39
CA PRO A 140 -2.57 -14.03 -17.11
C PRO A 140 -2.37 -13.55 -18.56
N GLY A 141 -1.11 -13.44 -18.97
CA GLY A 141 -0.73 -13.00 -20.32
C GLY A 141 -0.47 -11.51 -20.49
N ASN A 142 -1.03 -10.65 -19.66
CA ASN A 142 -0.62 -9.25 -19.56
C ASN A 142 0.80 -9.14 -18.97
N THR A 143 1.33 -7.94 -18.92
CA THR A 143 2.66 -7.64 -18.37
C THR A 143 2.56 -6.65 -17.22
N VAL A 144 3.62 -6.53 -16.43
CA VAL A 144 3.76 -5.51 -15.40
C VAL A 144 3.57 -4.10 -15.97
N GLY A 145 4.05 -3.86 -17.20
CA GLY A 145 3.87 -2.57 -17.89
C GLY A 145 2.41 -2.24 -18.21
N ASP A 146 1.54 -3.23 -18.37
CA ASP A 146 0.09 -3.01 -18.56
C ASP A 146 -0.54 -2.47 -17.27
N ILE A 147 -0.13 -3.02 -16.11
CA ILE A 147 -0.58 -2.55 -14.79
C ILE A 147 -0.15 -1.10 -14.58
N GLY A 148 1.15 -0.81 -14.71
CA GLY A 148 1.69 0.52 -14.48
C GLY A 148 1.11 1.57 -15.43
N HIS A 149 0.93 1.21 -16.71
CA HIS A 149 0.29 2.09 -17.69
C HIS A 149 -1.15 2.43 -17.31
N ALA A 150 -1.92 1.46 -16.84
CA ALA A 150 -3.31 1.67 -16.43
C ALA A 150 -3.39 2.62 -15.21
N VAL A 151 -2.51 2.45 -14.22
CA VAL A 151 -2.41 3.33 -13.05
C VAL A 151 -2.07 4.77 -13.47
N GLU A 152 -0.95 4.95 -14.20
CA GLU A 152 -0.49 6.27 -14.63
C GLU A 152 -1.50 6.99 -15.51
N SER A 153 -2.08 6.30 -16.48
CA SER A 153 -3.08 6.86 -17.39
C SER A 153 -4.35 7.30 -16.69
N TYR A 154 -4.71 6.66 -15.56
CA TYR A 154 -5.82 7.07 -14.73
C TYR A 154 -5.53 8.36 -13.94
N VAL A 155 -4.32 8.49 -13.42
CA VAL A 155 -3.88 9.58 -12.53
C VAL A 155 -3.64 10.90 -13.29
N ARG A 156 -2.98 10.84 -14.44
CA ARG A 156 -2.51 12.02 -15.20
C ARG A 156 -3.58 13.04 -15.59
N PRO A 157 -4.81 12.65 -16.02
CA PRO A 157 -5.85 13.64 -16.39
C PRO A 157 -6.28 14.56 -15.25
N TYR A 158 -6.01 14.19 -13.99
CA TYR A 158 -6.29 15.01 -12.81
C TYR A 158 -5.17 16.02 -12.49
N GLY A 159 -4.05 15.99 -13.25
CA GLY A 159 -2.88 16.81 -13.01
C GLY A 159 -2.00 16.28 -11.86
N TYR A 160 -2.18 15.03 -11.47
CA TYR A 160 -1.39 14.33 -10.46
C TYR A 160 -0.28 13.50 -11.11
N ASP A 161 0.70 13.07 -10.31
CA ASP A 161 1.78 12.19 -10.77
C ASP A 161 1.91 10.96 -9.86
N VAL A 162 2.65 9.95 -10.32
CA VAL A 162 2.97 8.73 -9.56
C VAL A 162 4.46 8.68 -9.26
N LEU A 163 4.82 8.13 -8.10
CA LEU A 163 6.24 7.93 -7.75
C LEU A 163 6.93 7.02 -8.77
N ARG A 164 8.24 7.28 -8.95
CA ARG A 164 9.12 6.50 -9.84
C ARG A 164 10.10 5.62 -9.07
N ASP A 165 10.50 6.06 -7.87
CA ASP A 165 11.54 5.42 -7.07
C ASP A 165 11.00 4.34 -6.13
N TYR A 166 9.69 4.29 -5.92
CA TYR A 166 8.98 3.29 -5.14
C TYR A 166 7.93 2.61 -6.00
N VAL A 167 7.88 1.30 -5.91
CA VAL A 167 7.09 0.43 -6.80
C VAL A 167 6.50 -0.73 -6.00
N GLY A 168 5.43 -1.33 -6.51
CA GLY A 168 4.90 -2.58 -5.98
C GLY A 168 5.84 -3.76 -6.24
N HIS A 169 5.51 -4.92 -5.71
CA HIS A 169 6.41 -6.07 -5.66
C HIS A 169 5.64 -7.40 -5.64
N GLY A 170 6.35 -8.49 -5.85
CA GLY A 170 5.86 -9.82 -5.48
C GLY A 170 5.83 -9.99 -3.97
N ILE A 171 4.96 -10.85 -3.45
CA ILE A 171 4.84 -11.12 -2.01
C ILE A 171 4.37 -12.55 -1.77
N GLY A 172 4.76 -13.12 -0.62
CA GLY A 172 4.26 -14.42 -0.19
C GLY A 172 4.98 -14.94 1.04
N ILE A 173 6.14 -15.57 0.90
CA ILE A 173 6.99 -15.99 2.02
C ILE A 173 7.86 -14.83 2.48
N GLU A 174 8.36 -14.03 1.54
CA GLU A 174 9.09 -12.82 1.84
C GLU A 174 8.19 -11.59 1.65
N MET A 175 8.51 -10.49 2.34
CA MET A 175 7.79 -9.23 2.22
C MET A 175 7.93 -8.65 0.81
N HIS A 176 9.14 -8.68 0.25
CA HIS A 176 9.43 -8.20 -1.09
C HIS A 176 10.03 -9.33 -1.92
N GLU A 177 9.31 -9.71 -2.97
CA GLU A 177 9.71 -10.71 -3.97
C GLU A 177 9.70 -10.10 -5.38
N ASP A 178 10.33 -10.77 -6.34
CA ASP A 178 10.13 -10.46 -7.76
C ASP A 178 8.67 -10.74 -8.19
N PRO A 179 8.13 -10.00 -9.17
CA PRO A 179 8.76 -8.88 -9.87
C PRO A 179 8.47 -7.53 -9.21
N GLU A 180 9.23 -6.49 -9.55
CA GLU A 180 8.81 -5.11 -9.31
C GLU A 180 7.55 -4.77 -10.13
N ILE A 181 6.62 -3.99 -9.53
CA ILE A 181 5.36 -3.57 -10.13
C ILE A 181 5.29 -2.04 -10.16
N PRO A 182 5.93 -1.36 -11.12
CA PRO A 182 5.88 0.09 -11.21
C PRO A 182 4.46 0.63 -11.44
N ASN A 183 4.19 1.81 -10.89
CA ASN A 183 2.92 2.53 -11.09
C ASN A 183 2.89 3.32 -12.41
N TYR A 184 3.81 3.06 -13.31
CA TYR A 184 3.98 3.64 -14.64
C TYR A 184 4.53 2.58 -15.59
N GLY A 185 4.36 2.77 -16.89
CA GLY A 185 4.92 1.81 -17.82
C GLY A 185 4.39 1.91 -19.24
N THR A 186 4.89 1.00 -20.06
CA THR A 186 4.47 0.83 -21.46
C THR A 186 3.74 -0.50 -21.59
N PRO A 187 2.53 -0.53 -22.18
CA PRO A 187 1.78 -1.78 -22.39
C PRO A 187 2.61 -2.83 -23.11
N GLY A 188 2.51 -4.07 -22.67
CA GLY A 188 3.20 -5.22 -23.24
C GLY A 188 4.70 -5.32 -22.87
N HIS A 189 5.22 -4.47 -21.97
CA HIS A 189 6.62 -4.50 -21.53
C HIS A 189 6.77 -5.02 -20.10
N GLY A 190 7.96 -5.57 -19.82
CA GLY A 190 8.30 -6.14 -18.51
C GLY A 190 7.89 -7.61 -18.36
N PRO A 191 8.02 -8.15 -17.13
CA PRO A 191 7.63 -9.51 -16.81
C PRO A 191 6.18 -9.80 -17.20
N ARG A 192 5.95 -11.00 -17.77
CA ARG A 192 4.61 -11.47 -18.10
C ARG A 192 3.95 -12.02 -16.84
N LEU A 193 2.69 -11.69 -16.67
CA LEU A 193 1.89 -12.18 -15.55
C LEU A 193 1.42 -13.61 -15.83
N GLU A 194 1.61 -14.48 -14.85
CA GLU A 194 1.26 -15.89 -14.91
C GLU A 194 0.33 -16.26 -13.75
N GLU A 195 -0.53 -17.23 -13.95
CA GLU A 195 -1.36 -17.79 -12.90
C GLU A 195 -0.50 -18.34 -11.75
N GLY A 196 -0.87 -18.02 -10.51
CA GLY A 196 -0.13 -18.39 -9.31
C GLY A 196 0.84 -17.30 -8.81
N MET A 197 1.09 -16.23 -9.58
CA MET A 197 1.80 -15.06 -9.03
C MET A 197 0.95 -14.37 -7.98
N VAL A 198 1.61 -13.88 -6.91
CA VAL A 198 1.00 -12.98 -5.91
C VAL A 198 1.83 -11.71 -5.87
N ILE A 199 1.17 -10.56 -6.04
CA ILE A 199 1.82 -9.26 -6.21
C ILE A 199 1.10 -8.17 -5.41
N CYS A 200 1.84 -7.15 -5.00
CA CYS A 200 1.32 -5.89 -4.47
C CYS A 200 1.20 -4.86 -5.60
N ILE A 201 0.03 -4.26 -5.72
CA ILE A 201 -0.20 -3.11 -6.60
C ILE A 201 -0.50 -1.94 -5.68
N GLU A 202 0.36 -0.91 -5.73
CA GLU A 202 0.42 0.13 -4.70
C GLU A 202 0.67 1.53 -5.27
N PRO A 203 -0.28 2.14 -5.95
CA PRO A 203 -0.12 3.50 -6.45
C PRO A 203 0.14 4.49 -5.31
N MET A 204 1.31 5.12 -5.38
CA MET A 204 1.70 6.29 -4.60
C MET A 204 1.52 7.52 -5.47
N VAL A 205 0.46 8.28 -5.21
CA VAL A 205 0.03 9.42 -6.04
C VAL A 205 0.33 10.73 -5.34
N THR A 206 1.01 11.65 -6.03
CA THR A 206 1.33 12.99 -5.55
C THR A 206 0.39 14.02 -6.16
N MET A 207 -0.08 14.98 -5.35
CA MET A 207 -0.93 16.08 -5.84
C MET A 207 -0.17 17.04 -6.76
N GLY A 208 1.16 17.04 -6.69
CA GLY A 208 2.06 17.83 -7.49
C GLY A 208 3.04 16.98 -8.30
N ARG A 209 4.34 17.27 -8.16
CA ARG A 209 5.40 16.54 -8.86
C ARG A 209 5.80 15.28 -8.11
N ALA A 210 6.31 14.29 -8.83
CA ALA A 210 6.79 13.03 -8.26
C ALA A 210 8.16 13.12 -7.56
N ASP A 211 8.80 14.30 -7.54
CA ASP A 211 10.08 14.50 -6.86
C ASP A 211 9.92 14.32 -5.35
N ILE A 212 10.82 13.56 -4.74
CA ILE A 212 10.75 13.18 -3.32
C ILE A 212 12.05 13.48 -2.58
N ILE A 213 11.97 13.54 -1.25
CA ILE A 213 13.10 13.73 -0.33
C ILE A 213 12.98 12.71 0.78
N THR A 214 14.03 11.92 1.02
CA THR A 214 14.13 11.09 2.21
C THR A 214 14.53 11.94 3.42
N LEU A 215 13.79 11.80 4.51
CA LEU A 215 14.03 12.53 5.74
C LEU A 215 15.31 12.05 6.46
N ARG A 216 15.79 12.86 7.41
CA ARG A 216 17.01 12.53 8.18
C ARG A 216 16.88 11.31 9.09
N ASP A 217 15.68 10.84 9.33
CA ASP A 217 15.42 9.59 10.06
C ASP A 217 15.79 8.34 9.24
N GLY A 218 16.09 8.52 7.95
CA GLY A 218 16.48 7.46 7.03
C GLY A 218 15.31 6.69 6.43
N TRP A 219 14.07 7.01 6.82
CA TRP A 219 12.86 6.27 6.42
C TRP A 219 11.81 7.14 5.74
N GLY A 220 11.32 8.15 6.43
CA GLY A 220 10.22 8.98 5.94
C GLY A 220 10.53 9.61 4.60
N VAL A 221 9.66 9.38 3.60
CA VAL A 221 9.77 9.95 2.26
C VAL A 221 8.68 10.99 2.07
N VAL A 222 9.07 12.22 1.75
CA VAL A 222 8.15 13.34 1.57
C VAL A 222 8.19 13.87 0.15
N THR A 223 7.08 14.47 -0.30
CA THR A 223 7.07 15.21 -1.58
C THR A 223 8.00 16.42 -1.50
N ALA A 224 8.79 16.66 -2.55
CA ALA A 224 9.74 17.78 -2.57
C ALA A 224 9.05 19.14 -2.64
N ASP A 225 7.80 19.20 -3.11
CA ASP A 225 7.00 20.42 -3.21
C ASP A 225 6.10 20.67 -2.00
N GLY A 226 6.07 19.75 -1.02
CA GLY A 226 5.27 19.85 0.20
C GLY A 226 3.76 19.68 -0.03
N LEU A 227 3.34 19.25 -1.22
CA LEU A 227 1.93 18.96 -1.51
C LEU A 227 1.55 17.56 -1.01
N PRO A 228 0.27 17.34 -0.69
CA PRO A 228 -0.20 16.03 -0.22
C PRO A 228 0.05 14.89 -1.22
N ALA A 229 0.29 13.70 -0.67
CA ALA A 229 0.30 12.45 -1.39
C ALA A 229 -0.68 11.47 -0.77
N ALA A 230 -1.09 10.47 -1.54
CA ALA A 230 -1.91 9.34 -1.08
C ALA A 230 -1.34 8.03 -1.59
N HIS A 231 -1.48 6.99 -0.78
CA HIS A 231 -1.03 5.63 -1.08
C HIS A 231 -2.19 4.67 -0.81
N CYS A 232 -2.49 3.83 -1.77
CA CYS A 232 -3.47 2.74 -1.63
C CYS A 232 -2.86 1.48 -2.21
N GLU A 233 -3.12 0.33 -1.57
CA GLU A 233 -2.51 -0.91 -1.96
C GLU A 233 -3.40 -2.11 -1.69
N HIS A 234 -3.24 -3.13 -2.54
CA HIS A 234 -3.76 -4.47 -2.30
C HIS A 234 -2.76 -5.56 -2.72
N THR A 235 -2.73 -6.65 -1.94
CA THR A 235 -2.15 -7.93 -2.37
C THR A 235 -3.13 -8.65 -3.29
N ILE A 236 -2.66 -9.05 -4.48
CA ILE A 236 -3.45 -9.63 -5.56
C ILE A 236 -2.87 -10.98 -5.96
N ALA A 237 -3.69 -12.02 -5.99
CA ALA A 237 -3.33 -13.26 -6.65
C ALA A 237 -3.81 -13.24 -8.11
N ILE A 238 -2.91 -13.59 -9.03
CA ILE A 238 -3.21 -13.79 -10.46
C ILE A 238 -3.83 -15.17 -10.62
N THR A 239 -5.09 -15.25 -11.06
CA THR A 239 -5.79 -16.53 -11.25
C THR A 239 -6.29 -16.69 -12.67
N GLY A 240 -6.60 -17.91 -13.10
CA GLY A 240 -7.19 -18.18 -14.40
C GLY A 240 -8.58 -17.51 -14.62
N ASN A 241 -9.24 -17.08 -13.54
CA ASN A 241 -10.50 -16.36 -13.58
C ASN A 241 -10.35 -14.84 -13.43
N GLY A 242 -9.11 -14.33 -13.45
CA GLY A 242 -8.77 -12.92 -13.23
C GLY A 242 -8.14 -12.64 -11.86
N PRO A 243 -7.92 -11.36 -11.53
CA PRO A 243 -7.27 -10.98 -10.28
C PRO A 243 -8.18 -11.28 -9.07
N ARG A 244 -7.60 -11.89 -8.04
CA ARG A 244 -8.25 -12.10 -6.73
C ARG A 244 -7.58 -11.18 -5.72
N ILE A 245 -8.32 -10.26 -5.15
CA ILE A 245 -7.84 -9.39 -4.08
C ILE A 245 -7.82 -10.19 -2.77
N LEU A 246 -6.64 -10.32 -2.15
CA LEU A 246 -6.45 -11.09 -0.91
C LEU A 246 -6.61 -10.22 0.35
N THR A 247 -6.56 -8.91 0.19
CA THR A 247 -6.64 -7.92 1.29
C THR A 247 -7.91 -7.07 1.21
N LEU A 248 -9.00 -7.59 0.60
CA LEU A 248 -10.27 -6.88 0.51
C LEU A 248 -10.87 -6.68 1.91
N ARG A 249 -11.27 -5.44 2.20
CA ARG A 249 -11.96 -5.06 3.43
C ARG A 249 -13.47 -5.25 3.29
N ASP A 250 -14.12 -5.70 4.37
CA ASP A 250 -15.58 -5.85 4.47
C ASP A 250 -16.27 -4.50 4.72
#